data_9fbcfaf3d64a807d63a31836d16d033f
#
_entry.id   9fbcfaf3d64a807d63a31836d16d033f
#
_cell.length_a   1.000
_cell.length_b   1.000
_cell.length_c   1.000
_cell.angle_alpha   90.00
_cell.angle_beta   90.00
_cell.angle_gamma   90.00
#
_symmetry.space_group_name_H-M   'P 1'
#
loop_
_entity.id
_entity.type
_entity.pdbx_description
1 polymer ?
#
loop_
_entity_poly.entity_id
_entity_poly.type
_entity_poly.pdbx_seq_one_letter_code
_entity_poly.pdbx_strand_id
1 'polypeptide(L)'
;MAATTTIQVPHLGGITAGYRLSRDKVDPAKPTVVLINSMCTTVSLYDAQFNSKTLTDAVNLLAIEPLGHGSTSCPAEHFTYWDTAIMALQVMDKLGVEKAFALGTSQGGWMVTRMALLAPERILGLLPLGTSMDYESADSRGKGCWDPKAQLLAFYDAWSSPVPTPDFLVDDIWCGMVGSLGFSGTVPPETLAFWTNTLKSVYKGDEGRKKLKIALGNLLSRDGLLLRLRDIKCPVYWLQGTADPVFGVNIPVEQIKLFTASPEATLTMVEGGGHYLNATSPKEVEEALLTMVKKYA
;
A
#
# COMPACT_ATOMS: atom_id res chain seq x y z
N MET A 1 13.35 12.47 10.88
CA MET A 1 12.52 11.30 10.46
C MET A 1 13.20 10.04 10.95
N ALA A 2 12.48 9.10 11.57
CA ALA A 2 13.06 7.80 11.92
C ALA A 2 13.43 7.07 10.63
N ALA A 3 14.64 6.50 10.60
CA ALA A 3 15.14 5.77 9.44
C ALA A 3 14.35 4.47 9.22
N THR A 4 14.22 4.03 7.96
CA THR A 4 13.74 2.69 7.65
C THR A 4 14.73 1.67 8.19
N THR A 5 14.22 0.69 8.92
CA THR A 5 14.99 -0.43 9.46
C THR A 5 14.65 -1.69 8.65
N THR A 6 15.52 -2.70 8.66
CA THR A 6 15.26 -3.96 7.97
C THR A 6 15.24 -5.14 8.93
N ILE A 7 14.44 -6.17 8.59
CA ILE A 7 14.35 -7.41 9.35
C ILE A 7 14.28 -8.61 8.39
N GLN A 8 14.89 -9.72 8.79
CA GLN A 8 14.90 -10.94 7.97
C GLN A 8 13.67 -11.80 8.28
N VAL A 9 12.96 -12.21 7.23
CA VAL A 9 11.84 -13.16 7.28
C VAL A 9 12.04 -14.30 6.28
N PRO A 10 11.56 -15.54 6.58
CA PRO A 10 11.92 -16.73 5.82
C PRO A 10 11.23 -16.90 4.47
N HIS A 11 10.14 -16.21 4.20
CA HIS A 11 9.36 -16.38 2.96
C HIS A 11 10.22 -16.18 1.70
N LEU A 12 9.89 -16.85 0.59
CA LEU A 12 10.60 -16.81 -0.70
C LEU A 12 12.11 -17.08 -0.61
N GLY A 13 12.54 -17.92 0.33
CA GLY A 13 13.98 -18.22 0.52
C GLY A 13 14.75 -17.17 1.30
N GLY A 14 14.07 -16.22 1.91
CA GLY A 14 14.62 -15.14 2.71
C GLY A 14 14.35 -13.76 2.13
N ILE A 15 13.60 -12.95 2.87
CA ILE A 15 13.30 -11.57 2.52
C ILE A 15 13.96 -10.66 3.55
N THR A 16 14.64 -9.64 3.08
CA THR A 16 15.02 -8.47 3.88
C THR A 16 13.87 -7.47 3.78
N ALA A 17 13.00 -7.43 4.79
CA ALA A 17 11.83 -6.57 4.80
C ALA A 17 12.15 -5.21 5.41
N GLY A 18 11.91 -4.13 4.65
CA GLY A 18 12.00 -2.75 5.14
C GLY A 18 10.76 -2.38 5.95
N TYR A 19 10.95 -1.76 7.10
CA TYR A 19 9.86 -1.28 7.95
C TYR A 19 10.24 -0.03 8.74
N ARG A 20 9.22 0.64 9.29
CA ARG A 20 9.37 1.77 10.21
C ARG A 20 8.39 1.63 11.35
N LEU A 21 8.85 1.85 12.57
CA LEU A 21 8.01 1.94 13.77
C LEU A 21 7.87 3.40 14.21
N SER A 22 6.75 3.72 14.85
CA SER A 22 6.54 5.04 15.48
C SER A 22 7.34 5.22 16.78
N ARG A 23 7.96 4.15 17.28
CA ARG A 23 8.78 4.07 18.50
C ARG A 23 9.97 3.15 18.26
N ASP A 24 10.91 3.09 19.17
CA ASP A 24 12.06 2.17 19.10
C ASP A 24 11.63 0.70 19.11
N LYS A 25 10.53 0.39 19.77
CA LYS A 25 9.90 -0.95 19.82
C LYS A 25 8.39 -0.84 19.96
N VAL A 26 7.71 -1.93 19.63
CA VAL A 26 6.26 -2.05 19.86
C VAL A 26 5.95 -1.94 21.34
N ASP A 27 5.00 -1.08 21.68
CA ASP A 27 4.46 -0.95 23.04
C ASP A 27 3.31 -1.96 23.21
N PRO A 28 3.44 -2.98 24.04
CA PRO A 28 2.42 -4.02 24.20
C PRO A 28 1.11 -3.51 24.82
N ALA A 29 1.13 -2.33 25.45
CA ALA A 29 -0.07 -1.71 26.01
C ALA A 29 -0.92 -0.97 24.97
N LYS A 30 -0.47 -0.87 23.72
CA LYS A 30 -1.15 -0.12 22.65
C LYS A 30 -1.50 -1.02 21.49
N PRO A 31 -2.67 -0.84 20.85
CA PRO A 31 -2.98 -1.49 19.59
C PRO A 31 -1.95 -1.15 18.52
N THR A 32 -1.68 -2.09 17.62
CA THR A 32 -0.77 -1.87 16.49
C THR A 32 -1.58 -1.68 15.20
N VAL A 33 -1.13 -0.76 14.37
CA VAL A 33 -1.64 -0.54 13.02
C VAL A 33 -0.51 -0.81 12.02
N VAL A 34 -0.69 -1.82 11.18
CA VAL A 34 0.18 -2.10 10.03
C VAL A 34 -0.22 -1.19 8.88
N LEU A 35 0.76 -0.55 8.24
CA LEU A 35 0.58 0.37 7.12
C LEU A 35 1.33 -0.17 5.90
N ILE A 36 0.63 -0.38 4.77
CA ILE A 36 1.23 -0.88 3.52
C ILE A 36 1.09 0.19 2.43
N ASN A 37 2.22 0.66 1.91
CA ASN A 37 2.27 1.80 0.99
C ASN A 37 1.87 1.45 -0.45
N SER A 38 1.61 2.50 -1.22
CA SER A 38 1.28 2.47 -2.64
C SER A 38 2.49 2.08 -3.51
N MET A 39 2.20 1.77 -4.78
CA MET A 39 3.22 1.44 -5.78
C MET A 39 4.27 2.55 -5.90
N CYS A 40 5.52 2.14 -6.00
CA CYS A 40 6.70 3.01 -6.15
C CYS A 40 6.91 4.03 -5.03
N THR A 41 6.19 3.92 -3.91
CA THR A 41 6.43 4.76 -2.72
C THR A 41 7.21 3.99 -1.65
N THR A 42 7.59 4.67 -0.60
CA THR A 42 8.24 4.11 0.59
C THR A 42 7.36 4.35 1.83
N VAL A 43 7.81 3.88 2.99
CA VAL A 43 7.15 4.20 4.27
C VAL A 43 6.97 5.69 4.53
N SER A 44 7.72 6.56 3.84
CA SER A 44 7.55 8.02 3.92
C SER A 44 6.19 8.51 3.39
N LEU A 45 5.45 7.68 2.65
CA LEU A 45 4.07 7.99 2.28
C LEU A 45 3.18 8.23 3.51
N TYR A 46 3.56 7.69 4.66
CA TYR A 46 2.84 7.80 5.93
C TYR A 46 3.44 8.85 6.90
N ASP A 47 4.29 9.76 6.41
CA ASP A 47 4.91 10.77 7.28
C ASP A 47 3.89 11.63 8.04
N ALA A 48 2.73 11.93 7.44
CA ALA A 48 1.65 12.63 8.13
C ALA A 48 1.16 11.87 9.37
N GLN A 49 0.95 10.54 9.23
CA GLN A 49 0.51 9.67 10.33
C GLN A 49 1.59 9.52 11.41
N PHE A 50 2.85 9.35 11.00
CA PHE A 50 3.98 9.24 11.93
C PHE A 50 4.28 10.56 12.69
N ASN A 51 3.94 11.69 12.10
CA ASN A 51 4.07 13.01 12.74
C ASN A 51 2.84 13.41 13.56
N SER A 52 1.72 12.67 13.45
CA SER A 52 0.55 12.91 14.29
C SER A 52 0.80 12.43 15.72
N LYS A 53 0.85 13.38 16.65
CA LYS A 53 0.98 13.06 18.06
C LYS A 53 -0.26 12.30 18.57
N THR A 54 -1.45 12.65 18.09
CA THR A 54 -2.71 11.98 18.44
C THR A 54 -2.66 10.50 18.10
N LEU A 55 -2.22 10.15 16.86
CA LEU A 55 -2.07 8.75 16.46
C LEU A 55 -0.97 8.04 17.25
N THR A 56 0.22 8.61 17.31
CA THR A 56 1.37 7.95 17.95
C THR A 56 1.22 7.82 19.47
N ASP A 57 0.40 8.66 20.11
CA ASP A 57 0.04 8.47 21.51
C ASP A 57 -1.00 7.35 21.70
N ALA A 58 -1.88 7.11 20.71
CA ALA A 58 -2.95 6.11 20.80
C ALA A 58 -2.53 4.70 20.37
N VAL A 59 -1.69 4.57 19.33
CA VAL A 59 -1.37 3.30 18.70
C VAL A 59 0.14 3.16 18.40
N ASN A 60 0.59 1.93 18.17
CA ASN A 60 1.84 1.67 17.47
C ASN A 60 1.57 1.75 15.96
N LEU A 61 2.38 2.53 15.23
CA LEU A 61 2.38 2.49 13.77
C LEU A 61 3.54 1.63 13.30
N LEU A 62 3.25 0.63 12.47
CA LEU A 62 4.21 -0.26 11.82
C LEU A 62 4.01 -0.17 10.31
N ALA A 63 4.78 0.69 9.63
CA ALA A 63 4.77 0.74 8.18
C ALA A 63 5.75 -0.30 7.62
N ILE A 64 5.29 -1.09 6.64
CA ILE A 64 6.07 -2.16 6.00
C ILE A 64 6.13 -1.88 4.50
N GLU A 65 7.33 -1.86 3.94
CA GLU A 65 7.55 -1.67 2.51
C GLU A 65 7.27 -2.98 1.76
N PRO A 66 6.35 -2.98 0.78
CA PRO A 66 6.02 -4.17 0.00
C PRO A 66 7.23 -4.75 -0.72
N LEU A 67 7.14 -6.00 -1.16
CA LEU A 67 8.11 -6.59 -2.08
C LEU A 67 8.28 -5.70 -3.33
N GLY A 68 9.51 -5.46 -3.73
CA GLY A 68 9.84 -4.58 -4.83
C GLY A 68 9.85 -3.07 -4.49
N HIS A 69 9.73 -2.68 -3.21
CA HIS A 69 9.65 -1.28 -2.78
C HIS A 69 10.69 -0.94 -1.71
N GLY A 70 11.09 0.31 -1.67
CA GLY A 70 11.95 0.87 -0.64
C GLY A 70 13.19 0.00 -0.34
N SER A 71 13.42 -0.29 0.92
CA SER A 71 14.52 -1.14 1.41
C SER A 71 14.20 -2.64 1.40
N THR A 72 12.97 -3.03 1.02
CA THR A 72 12.60 -4.45 0.91
C THR A 72 13.26 -5.10 -0.30
N SER A 73 13.92 -6.23 -0.08
CA SER A 73 14.55 -7.03 -1.13
C SER A 73 14.35 -8.53 -0.89
N CYS A 74 14.32 -9.31 -1.96
CA CYS A 74 14.30 -10.77 -1.91
C CYS A 74 15.04 -11.35 -3.12
N PRO A 75 15.51 -12.60 -3.04
CA PRO A 75 16.18 -13.27 -4.15
C PRO A 75 15.21 -13.72 -5.27
N ALA A 76 13.90 -13.78 -4.98
CA ALA A 76 12.91 -14.22 -5.94
C ALA A 76 12.67 -13.16 -7.02
N GLU A 77 12.69 -13.58 -8.28
CA GLU A 77 12.37 -12.74 -9.45
C GLU A 77 10.87 -12.69 -9.75
N HIS A 78 10.08 -13.49 -9.04
CA HIS A 78 8.63 -13.54 -9.11
C HIS A 78 8.03 -13.53 -7.72
N PHE A 79 7.03 -12.67 -7.52
CA PHE A 79 6.19 -12.64 -6.32
C PHE A 79 4.83 -12.03 -6.65
N THR A 80 3.89 -12.18 -5.74
CA THR A 80 2.53 -11.67 -5.84
C THR A 80 2.19 -10.78 -4.64
N TYR A 81 1.02 -10.18 -4.62
CA TYR A 81 0.54 -9.46 -3.43
C TYR A 81 0.27 -10.40 -2.24
N TRP A 82 0.06 -11.71 -2.50
CA TRP A 82 -0.01 -12.71 -1.43
C TRP A 82 1.33 -12.88 -0.72
N ASP A 83 2.43 -12.85 -1.47
CA ASP A 83 3.77 -12.95 -0.90
C ASP A 83 4.11 -11.75 -0.01
N THR A 84 3.69 -10.54 -0.42
CA THR A 84 3.79 -9.35 0.44
C THR A 84 2.95 -9.50 1.71
N ALA A 85 1.73 -10.03 1.62
CA ALA A 85 0.88 -10.26 2.79
C ALA A 85 1.50 -11.28 3.76
N ILE A 86 2.06 -12.38 3.24
CA ILE A 86 2.80 -13.38 4.05
C ILE A 86 4.02 -12.73 4.71
N MET A 87 4.82 -11.98 3.96
CA MET A 87 5.96 -11.23 4.49
C MET A 87 5.55 -10.29 5.62
N ALA A 88 4.46 -9.53 5.44
CA ALA A 88 3.98 -8.60 6.46
C ALA A 88 3.56 -9.31 7.74
N LEU A 89 2.87 -10.46 7.65
CA LEU A 89 2.53 -11.29 8.80
C LEU A 89 3.80 -11.83 9.51
N GLN A 90 4.82 -12.22 8.76
CA GLN A 90 6.10 -12.66 9.33
C GLN A 90 6.89 -11.51 9.98
N VAL A 91 6.79 -10.28 9.44
CA VAL A 91 7.34 -9.08 10.10
C VAL A 91 6.64 -8.84 11.44
N MET A 92 5.31 -8.97 11.49
CA MET A 92 4.55 -8.91 12.74
C MET A 92 5.06 -9.94 13.75
N ASP A 93 5.27 -11.21 13.33
CA ASP A 93 5.80 -12.27 14.20
C ASP A 93 7.17 -11.89 14.78
N LYS A 94 8.07 -11.41 13.95
CA LYS A 94 9.43 -10.99 14.35
C LYS A 94 9.44 -9.82 15.34
N LEU A 95 8.42 -8.97 15.27
CA LEU A 95 8.29 -7.79 16.15
C LEU A 95 7.38 -8.06 17.37
N GLY A 96 6.88 -9.29 17.54
CA GLY A 96 6.00 -9.66 18.64
C GLY A 96 4.60 -9.06 18.55
N VAL A 97 4.13 -8.74 17.33
CA VAL A 97 2.79 -8.21 17.08
C VAL A 97 1.84 -9.38 16.80
N GLU A 98 1.06 -9.78 17.78
CA GLU A 98 0.11 -10.88 17.64
C GLU A 98 -1.09 -10.49 16.77
N LYS A 99 -1.65 -9.30 17.02
CA LYS A 99 -2.82 -8.77 16.31
C LYS A 99 -2.60 -7.31 15.91
N ALA A 100 -3.20 -6.89 14.80
CA ALA A 100 -3.12 -5.52 14.32
C ALA A 100 -4.35 -5.11 13.52
N PHE A 101 -4.62 -3.82 13.49
CA PHE A 101 -5.40 -3.21 12.41
C PHE A 101 -4.49 -3.07 11.19
N ALA A 102 -5.06 -3.02 9.99
CA ALA A 102 -4.26 -2.91 8.77
C ALA A 102 -4.84 -1.84 7.84
N LEU A 103 -4.01 -0.86 7.51
CA LEU A 103 -4.30 0.23 6.59
C LEU A 103 -3.45 0.05 5.33
N GLY A 104 -4.08 0.14 4.16
CA GLY A 104 -3.38 0.02 2.89
C GLY A 104 -3.80 1.08 1.89
N THR A 105 -2.83 1.80 1.33
CA THR A 105 -3.07 2.81 0.31
C THR A 105 -2.86 2.21 -1.08
N SER A 106 -3.84 2.40 -1.99
CA SER A 106 -3.76 1.89 -3.36
C SER A 106 -3.51 0.37 -3.38
N GLN A 107 -2.45 -0.12 -4.03
CA GLN A 107 -2.07 -1.53 -3.99
C GLN A 107 -1.95 -2.10 -2.56
N GLY A 108 -1.62 -1.26 -1.58
CA GLY A 108 -1.59 -1.66 -0.18
C GLY A 108 -2.94 -2.16 0.32
N GLY A 109 -4.06 -1.63 -0.22
CA GLY A 109 -5.41 -2.10 0.07
C GLY A 109 -5.61 -3.57 -0.29
N TRP A 110 -5.11 -4.00 -1.47
CA TRP A 110 -5.11 -5.43 -1.85
C TRP A 110 -4.28 -6.29 -0.90
N MET A 111 -3.13 -5.76 -0.45
CA MET A 111 -2.20 -6.51 0.40
C MET A 111 -2.76 -6.69 1.80
N VAL A 112 -3.29 -5.64 2.43
CA VAL A 112 -3.89 -5.75 3.77
C VAL A 112 -5.15 -6.62 3.77
N THR A 113 -5.93 -6.60 2.69
CA THR A 113 -7.09 -7.50 2.54
C THR A 113 -6.64 -8.96 2.45
N ARG A 114 -5.52 -9.24 1.76
CA ARG A 114 -4.91 -10.58 1.75
C ARG A 114 -4.38 -11.01 3.10
N MET A 115 -3.83 -10.09 3.90
CA MET A 115 -3.45 -10.40 5.30
C MET A 115 -4.65 -10.87 6.10
N ALA A 116 -5.81 -10.21 5.99
CA ALA A 116 -7.03 -10.60 6.68
C ALA A 116 -7.62 -11.94 6.17
N LEU A 117 -7.40 -12.28 4.88
CA LEU A 117 -7.80 -13.59 4.34
C LEU A 117 -6.87 -14.73 4.80
N LEU A 118 -5.58 -14.45 4.97
CA LEU A 118 -4.59 -15.44 5.40
C LEU A 118 -4.62 -15.70 6.91
N ALA A 119 -4.86 -14.65 7.69
CA ALA A 119 -4.83 -14.71 9.15
C ALA A 119 -5.98 -13.90 9.77
N PRO A 120 -7.25 -14.37 9.60
CA PRO A 120 -8.44 -13.62 10.00
C PRO A 120 -8.52 -13.35 11.51
N GLU A 121 -7.87 -14.18 12.33
CA GLU A 121 -7.79 -14.00 13.78
C GLU A 121 -6.75 -12.95 14.20
N ARG A 122 -5.88 -12.54 13.30
CA ARG A 122 -4.79 -11.58 13.57
C ARG A 122 -5.10 -10.17 13.09
N ILE A 123 -6.00 -10.01 12.12
CA ILE A 123 -6.35 -8.69 11.57
C ILE A 123 -7.67 -8.22 12.19
N LEU A 124 -7.56 -7.24 13.07
CA LEU A 124 -8.68 -6.70 13.86
C LEU A 124 -9.60 -5.77 13.07
N GLY A 125 -9.13 -5.20 11.98
CA GLY A 125 -9.89 -4.33 11.10
C GLY A 125 -9.08 -3.86 9.90
N LEU A 126 -9.77 -3.50 8.82
CA LEU A 126 -9.18 -3.04 7.56
C LEU A 126 -9.55 -1.60 7.27
N LEU A 127 -8.57 -0.80 6.87
CA LEU A 127 -8.73 0.57 6.39
C LEU A 127 -8.13 0.71 4.97
N PRO A 128 -8.83 0.25 3.92
CA PRO A 128 -8.38 0.43 2.53
C PRO A 128 -8.60 1.89 2.09
N LEU A 129 -7.58 2.50 1.47
CA LEU A 129 -7.59 3.89 1.01
C LEU A 129 -7.32 3.98 -0.48
N GLY A 130 -8.17 4.69 -1.25
CA GLY A 130 -7.95 4.96 -2.66
C GLY A 130 -7.58 3.69 -3.43
N THR A 131 -8.43 2.67 -3.40
CA THR A 131 -8.10 1.33 -3.90
C THR A 131 -9.29 0.67 -4.61
N SER A 132 -9.06 -0.53 -5.13
CA SER A 132 -10.07 -1.46 -5.64
C SER A 132 -9.78 -2.84 -5.09
N MET A 133 -10.70 -3.77 -5.19
CA MET A 133 -10.52 -5.19 -4.87
C MET A 133 -10.62 -6.07 -6.12
N ASP A 134 -10.76 -5.46 -7.29
CA ASP A 134 -10.70 -6.14 -8.58
C ASP A 134 -9.40 -5.78 -9.30
N TYR A 135 -8.84 -6.72 -10.08
CA TYR A 135 -7.90 -6.34 -11.13
C TYR A 135 -8.65 -5.47 -12.14
N GLU A 136 -7.96 -4.64 -12.89
CA GLU A 136 -8.60 -3.65 -13.78
C GLU A 136 -9.30 -4.35 -14.97
N SER A 137 -10.35 -5.13 -14.63
CA SER A 137 -11.23 -5.82 -15.59
C SER A 137 -11.97 -4.82 -16.48
N ALA A 138 -12.54 -5.29 -17.57
CA ALA A 138 -13.36 -4.45 -18.45
C ALA A 138 -14.55 -3.84 -17.69
N ASP A 139 -15.15 -4.59 -16.77
CA ASP A 139 -16.23 -4.12 -15.90
C ASP A 139 -15.75 -3.00 -14.97
N SER A 140 -14.62 -3.19 -14.30
CA SER A 140 -14.04 -2.17 -13.42
C SER A 140 -13.64 -0.90 -14.17
N ARG A 141 -13.06 -1.03 -15.37
CA ARG A 141 -12.75 0.13 -16.22
C ARG A 141 -14.00 0.87 -16.66
N GLY A 142 -15.09 0.17 -16.98
CA GLY A 142 -16.39 0.77 -17.26
C GLY A 142 -16.99 1.57 -16.10
N LYS A 143 -16.51 1.31 -14.86
CA LYS A 143 -16.94 2.01 -13.63
C LYS A 143 -15.96 3.10 -13.17
N GLY A 144 -14.98 3.44 -13.99
CA GLY A 144 -14.03 4.52 -13.71
C GLY A 144 -12.70 4.08 -13.14
N CYS A 145 -12.36 2.78 -13.22
CA CYS A 145 -11.01 2.32 -12.95
C CYS A 145 -10.09 2.70 -14.13
N TRP A 146 -8.87 3.12 -13.82
CA TRP A 146 -7.87 3.37 -14.85
C TRP A 146 -7.51 2.11 -15.66
N ASP A 147 -6.78 2.28 -16.77
CA ASP A 147 -6.23 1.16 -17.53
C ASP A 147 -4.70 1.11 -17.37
N PRO A 148 -4.16 0.35 -16.40
CA PRO A 148 -2.72 0.28 -16.17
C PRO A 148 -1.97 -0.36 -17.34
N LYS A 149 -2.58 -1.27 -18.09
CA LYS A 149 -1.93 -1.87 -19.25
C LYS A 149 -1.70 -0.84 -20.34
N ALA A 150 -2.72 -0.03 -20.64
CA ALA A 150 -2.58 1.04 -21.64
C ALA A 150 -1.54 2.10 -21.23
N GLN A 151 -1.36 2.35 -19.94
CA GLN A 151 -0.46 3.40 -19.46
C GLN A 151 0.95 2.91 -19.12
N LEU A 152 1.11 1.65 -18.68
CA LEU A 152 2.34 1.20 -18.02
C LEU A 152 3.07 0.09 -18.79
N LEU A 153 2.42 -0.58 -19.77
CA LEU A 153 3.04 -1.72 -20.43
C LEU A 153 4.33 -1.36 -21.18
N ALA A 154 4.38 -0.16 -21.78
CA ALA A 154 5.59 0.31 -22.47
C ALA A 154 6.80 0.46 -21.52
N PHE A 155 6.59 0.89 -20.27
CA PHE A 155 7.64 0.92 -19.25
C PHE A 155 8.08 -0.49 -18.86
N TYR A 156 7.11 -1.40 -18.64
CA TYR A 156 7.42 -2.78 -18.32
C TYR A 156 8.27 -3.45 -19.42
N ASP A 157 7.92 -3.26 -20.67
CA ASP A 157 8.65 -3.81 -21.82
C ASP A 157 10.07 -3.22 -21.90
N ALA A 158 10.20 -1.90 -21.74
CA ALA A 158 11.51 -1.24 -21.74
C ALA A 158 12.43 -1.74 -20.60
N TRP A 159 11.86 -1.99 -19.41
CA TRP A 159 12.63 -2.51 -18.28
C TRP A 159 12.85 -4.03 -18.31
N SER A 160 12.23 -4.73 -19.24
CA SER A 160 12.35 -6.17 -19.41
C SER A 160 13.56 -6.60 -20.25
N SER A 161 14.33 -5.65 -20.79
CA SER A 161 15.53 -5.93 -21.57
C SER A 161 16.49 -6.85 -20.80
N PRO A 162 17.04 -7.90 -21.45
CA PRO A 162 18.06 -8.75 -20.85
C PRO A 162 19.44 -8.08 -20.80
N VAL A 163 19.62 -6.97 -21.53
CA VAL A 163 20.89 -6.24 -21.56
C VAL A 163 21.09 -5.53 -20.24
N PRO A 164 22.24 -5.72 -19.57
CA PRO A 164 22.54 -5.01 -18.34
C PRO A 164 22.54 -3.49 -18.52
N THR A 165 22.00 -2.79 -17.54
CA THR A 165 21.91 -1.32 -17.54
C THR A 165 22.46 -0.75 -16.22
N PRO A 166 23.81 -0.80 -16.01
CA PRO A 166 24.41 -0.39 -14.74
C PRO A 166 24.15 1.07 -14.39
N ASP A 167 23.96 1.91 -15.40
CA ASP A 167 23.69 3.36 -15.25
C ASP A 167 22.17 3.68 -15.26
N PHE A 168 21.31 2.68 -15.10
CA PHE A 168 19.87 2.90 -15.08
C PHE A 168 19.47 3.88 -13.97
N LEU A 169 18.69 4.87 -14.36
CA LEU A 169 17.93 5.73 -13.47
C LEU A 169 16.49 5.80 -14.00
N VAL A 170 15.55 5.69 -13.10
CA VAL A 170 14.14 5.89 -13.48
C VAL A 170 13.98 7.33 -13.99
N ASP A 171 13.26 7.48 -15.10
CA ASP A 171 13.11 8.75 -15.79
C ASP A 171 12.12 9.71 -15.10
N ASP A 172 12.17 10.98 -15.50
CA ASP A 172 11.32 12.01 -14.94
C ASP A 172 9.85 11.86 -15.38
N ILE A 173 9.60 11.22 -16.52
CA ILE A 173 8.23 10.95 -17.00
C ILE A 173 7.54 9.99 -16.03
N TRP A 174 8.22 8.89 -15.64
CA TRP A 174 7.71 7.97 -14.64
C TRP A 174 7.49 8.64 -13.29
N CYS A 175 8.48 9.41 -12.83
CA CYS A 175 8.39 10.11 -11.54
C CYS A 175 7.23 11.11 -11.52
N GLY A 176 7.06 11.88 -12.60
CA GLY A 176 5.95 12.82 -12.76
C GLY A 176 4.59 12.14 -12.80
N MET A 177 4.49 11.00 -13.50
CA MET A 177 3.26 10.21 -13.56
C MET A 177 2.86 9.66 -12.20
N VAL A 178 3.79 9.06 -11.46
CA VAL A 178 3.53 8.54 -10.10
C VAL A 178 3.08 9.67 -9.17
N GLY A 179 3.73 10.84 -9.23
CA GLY A 179 3.34 12.02 -8.47
C GLY A 179 1.96 12.52 -8.85
N SER A 180 1.70 12.70 -10.14
CA SER A 180 0.42 13.19 -10.65
C SER A 180 -0.76 12.28 -10.30
N LEU A 181 -0.62 10.98 -10.49
CA LEU A 181 -1.66 10.01 -10.13
C LEU A 181 -1.89 9.97 -8.60
N GLY A 182 -0.81 9.95 -7.83
CA GLY A 182 -0.90 9.83 -6.38
C GLY A 182 -1.52 11.05 -5.69
N PHE A 183 -1.15 12.25 -6.14
CA PHE A 183 -1.61 13.52 -5.56
C PHE A 183 -2.70 14.22 -6.39
N SER A 184 -3.30 13.50 -7.35
CA SER A 184 -4.45 13.97 -8.16
C SER A 184 -4.16 15.23 -8.98
N GLY A 185 -3.02 15.22 -9.67
CA GLY A 185 -2.63 16.23 -10.66
C GLY A 185 -1.90 17.45 -10.10
N THR A 186 -2.26 17.95 -8.94
CA THR A 186 -1.60 19.11 -8.34
C THR A 186 -0.62 18.68 -7.26
N VAL A 187 0.66 18.62 -7.60
CA VAL A 187 1.72 18.22 -6.66
C VAL A 187 2.58 19.45 -6.34
N PRO A 188 2.71 19.83 -5.06
CA PRO A 188 3.67 20.88 -4.69
C PRO A 188 5.07 20.53 -5.21
N PRO A 189 5.84 21.51 -5.75
CA PRO A 189 7.15 21.24 -6.33
C PRO A 189 8.12 20.50 -5.39
N GLU A 190 8.10 20.83 -4.11
CA GLU A 190 8.93 20.20 -3.08
C GLU A 190 8.52 18.72 -2.86
N THR A 191 7.23 18.42 -2.91
CA THR A 191 6.71 17.04 -2.79
C THR A 191 7.11 16.22 -4.02
N LEU A 192 6.97 16.79 -5.21
CA LEU A 192 7.39 16.15 -6.46
C LEU A 192 8.90 15.89 -6.46
N ALA A 193 9.71 16.88 -6.06
CA ALA A 193 11.16 16.73 -5.94
C ALA A 193 11.55 15.63 -4.93
N PHE A 194 10.89 15.60 -3.77
CA PHE A 194 11.11 14.57 -2.77
C PHE A 194 10.86 13.15 -3.33
N TRP A 195 9.71 12.94 -3.98
CA TRP A 195 9.37 11.63 -4.56
C TRP A 195 10.22 11.27 -5.75
N THR A 196 10.57 12.23 -6.63
CA THR A 196 11.50 12.01 -7.74
C THR A 196 12.88 11.55 -7.24
N ASN A 197 13.44 12.22 -6.24
CA ASN A 197 14.72 11.84 -5.65
C ASN A 197 14.64 10.47 -4.95
N THR A 198 13.54 10.19 -4.27
CA THR A 198 13.29 8.90 -3.61
C THR A 198 13.24 7.78 -4.63
N LEU A 199 12.45 7.91 -5.69
CA LEU A 199 12.33 6.92 -6.77
C LEU A 199 13.68 6.65 -7.45
N LYS A 200 14.42 7.72 -7.81
CA LYS A 200 15.75 7.61 -8.41
C LYS A 200 16.77 6.95 -7.47
N SER A 201 16.63 7.15 -6.17
CA SER A 201 17.49 6.48 -5.18
C SER A 201 17.20 5.00 -5.02
N VAL A 202 15.91 4.63 -4.95
CA VAL A 202 15.46 3.23 -4.75
C VAL A 202 15.69 2.40 -6.00
N TYR A 203 15.43 2.95 -7.19
CA TYR A 203 15.42 2.23 -8.46
C TYR A 203 16.59 2.67 -9.36
N LYS A 204 17.80 2.56 -8.87
CA LYS A 204 19.02 2.85 -9.63
C LYS A 204 19.81 1.60 -9.98
N GLY A 205 20.52 1.65 -11.12
CA GLY A 205 21.34 0.55 -11.61
C GLY A 205 20.52 -0.64 -12.08
N ASP A 206 21.19 -1.69 -12.49
CA ASP A 206 20.53 -2.89 -13.04
C ASP A 206 19.60 -3.58 -12.03
N GLU A 207 20.01 -3.67 -10.77
CA GLU A 207 19.17 -4.25 -9.71
C GLU A 207 17.95 -3.39 -9.41
N GLY A 208 18.08 -2.05 -9.44
CA GLY A 208 16.94 -1.15 -9.28
C GLY A 208 15.95 -1.26 -10.44
N ARG A 209 16.43 -1.40 -11.68
CA ARG A 209 15.61 -1.64 -12.86
C ARG A 209 14.83 -2.96 -12.75
N LYS A 210 15.51 -4.05 -12.39
CA LYS A 210 14.87 -5.36 -12.17
C LYS A 210 13.80 -5.30 -11.09
N LYS A 211 14.11 -4.66 -9.97
CA LYS A 211 13.20 -4.46 -8.85
C LYS A 211 11.94 -3.70 -9.27
N LEU A 212 12.10 -2.62 -10.02
CA LEU A 212 10.99 -1.82 -10.54
C LEU A 212 10.14 -2.60 -11.56
N LYS A 213 10.79 -3.31 -12.49
CA LYS A 213 10.12 -4.21 -13.45
C LYS A 213 9.24 -5.24 -12.74
N ILE A 214 9.77 -5.92 -11.72
CA ILE A 214 9.02 -6.96 -10.99
C ILE A 214 7.83 -6.34 -10.25
N ALA A 215 8.03 -5.20 -9.57
CA ALA A 215 6.95 -4.48 -8.89
C ALA A 215 5.84 -4.08 -9.86
N LEU A 216 6.21 -3.59 -11.06
CA LEU A 216 5.26 -3.23 -12.11
C LEU A 216 4.56 -4.45 -12.70
N GLY A 217 5.30 -5.53 -12.97
CA GLY A 217 4.73 -6.80 -13.45
C GLY A 217 3.71 -7.37 -12.49
N ASN A 218 3.97 -7.30 -11.19
CA ASN A 218 3.03 -7.71 -10.15
C ASN A 218 1.73 -6.88 -10.17
N LEU A 219 1.82 -5.57 -10.38
CA LEU A 219 0.65 -4.72 -10.55
C LEU A 219 -0.15 -5.10 -11.81
N LEU A 220 0.54 -5.28 -12.95
CA LEU A 220 -0.09 -5.56 -14.24
C LEU A 220 -0.74 -6.96 -14.33
N SER A 221 -0.33 -7.89 -13.46
CA SER A 221 -0.79 -9.29 -13.46
C SER A 221 -1.50 -9.70 -12.16
N ARG A 222 -1.84 -8.75 -11.27
CA ARG A 222 -2.49 -9.05 -10.00
C ARG A 222 -3.84 -9.72 -10.18
N ASP A 223 -4.17 -10.60 -9.25
CA ASP A 223 -5.48 -11.23 -9.14
C ASP A 223 -6.49 -10.33 -8.42
N GLY A 224 -7.77 -10.45 -8.77
CA GLY A 224 -8.88 -9.81 -8.07
C GLY A 224 -9.29 -10.56 -6.81
N LEU A 225 -9.96 -9.86 -5.90
CA LEU A 225 -10.44 -10.42 -4.63
C LEU A 225 -11.96 -10.47 -4.51
N LEU A 226 -12.73 -10.07 -5.53
CA LEU A 226 -14.18 -9.90 -5.43
C LEU A 226 -14.88 -11.14 -4.86
N LEU A 227 -14.49 -12.34 -5.28
CA LEU A 227 -15.08 -13.60 -4.81
C LEU A 227 -14.69 -13.97 -3.36
N ARG A 228 -13.66 -13.31 -2.82
CA ARG A 228 -13.12 -13.59 -1.48
C ARG A 228 -13.52 -12.54 -0.44
N LEU A 229 -14.10 -11.40 -0.85
CA LEU A 229 -14.48 -10.33 0.08
C LEU A 229 -15.51 -10.78 1.11
N ARG A 230 -16.38 -11.71 0.74
CA ARG A 230 -17.34 -12.37 1.66
C ARG A 230 -16.68 -13.19 2.77
N ASP A 231 -15.39 -13.50 2.67
CA ASP A 231 -14.65 -14.28 3.66
C ASP A 231 -13.99 -13.38 4.72
N ILE A 232 -14.00 -12.05 4.53
CA ILE A 232 -13.46 -11.05 5.47
C ILE A 232 -14.39 -10.96 6.68
N LYS A 233 -13.84 -11.23 7.87
CA LYS A 233 -14.59 -11.30 9.13
C LYS A 233 -14.38 -10.11 10.07
N CYS A 234 -13.38 -9.27 9.80
CA CYS A 234 -13.11 -8.06 10.57
C CYS A 234 -13.88 -6.86 10.01
N PRO A 235 -14.06 -5.77 10.78
CA PRO A 235 -14.64 -4.51 10.29
C PRO A 235 -13.80 -3.92 9.15
N VAL A 236 -14.47 -3.25 8.21
CA VAL A 236 -13.87 -2.60 7.04
C VAL A 236 -14.35 -1.16 6.95
N TYR A 237 -13.44 -0.20 7.12
CA TYR A 237 -13.70 1.22 6.94
C TYR A 237 -12.95 1.71 5.68
N TRP A 238 -13.62 1.69 4.55
CA TRP A 238 -13.02 2.08 3.28
C TRP A 238 -13.15 3.59 3.08
N LEU A 239 -12.05 4.29 2.77
CA LEU A 239 -12.08 5.71 2.40
C LEU A 239 -11.69 5.86 0.93
N GLN A 240 -12.48 6.67 0.20
CA GLN A 240 -12.26 6.95 -1.21
C GLN A 240 -12.31 8.45 -1.46
N GLY A 241 -11.30 8.96 -2.15
CA GLY A 241 -11.27 10.36 -2.59
C GLY A 241 -12.16 10.59 -3.82
N THR A 242 -12.92 11.67 -3.83
CA THR A 242 -13.79 12.01 -4.99
C THR A 242 -12.99 12.55 -6.17
N ALA A 243 -11.73 12.98 -5.95
CA ALA A 243 -10.80 13.43 -7.00
C ALA A 243 -9.73 12.37 -7.35
N ASP A 244 -9.92 11.10 -6.97
CA ASP A 244 -9.00 10.02 -7.30
C ASP A 244 -9.01 9.71 -8.81
N PRO A 245 -7.89 9.92 -9.55
CA PRO A 245 -7.83 9.67 -10.99
C PRO A 245 -7.61 8.20 -11.34
N VAL A 246 -7.33 7.35 -10.35
CA VAL A 246 -6.99 5.92 -10.53
C VAL A 246 -8.23 5.05 -10.34
N PHE A 247 -9.00 5.29 -9.28
CA PHE A 247 -10.21 4.54 -8.95
C PHE A 247 -11.39 5.47 -8.76
N GLY A 248 -12.28 5.49 -9.75
CA GLY A 248 -13.52 6.26 -9.69
C GLY A 248 -14.43 5.82 -8.53
N VAL A 249 -15.26 6.73 -8.07
CA VAL A 249 -16.14 6.56 -6.89
C VAL A 249 -17.10 5.37 -6.97
N ASN A 250 -17.47 4.94 -8.19
CA ASN A 250 -18.39 3.80 -8.36
C ASN A 250 -17.76 2.45 -7.96
N ILE A 251 -16.44 2.34 -8.01
CA ILE A 251 -15.71 1.12 -7.66
C ILE A 251 -15.97 0.72 -6.20
N PRO A 252 -15.60 1.54 -5.20
CA PRO A 252 -15.79 1.18 -3.80
C PRO A 252 -17.28 1.12 -3.41
N VAL A 253 -18.16 1.92 -4.04
CA VAL A 253 -19.62 1.88 -3.79
C VAL A 253 -20.22 0.49 -4.05
N GLU A 254 -19.74 -0.20 -5.07
CA GLU A 254 -20.19 -1.55 -5.36
C GLU A 254 -19.45 -2.61 -4.55
N GLN A 255 -18.13 -2.46 -4.44
CA GLN A 255 -17.30 -3.48 -3.83
C GLN A 255 -17.46 -3.57 -2.31
N ILE A 256 -17.77 -2.47 -1.61
CA ILE A 256 -18.01 -2.49 -0.16
C ILE A 256 -19.15 -3.44 0.24
N LYS A 257 -20.14 -3.60 -0.63
CA LYS A 257 -21.30 -4.47 -0.42
C LYS A 257 -20.96 -5.97 -0.41
N LEU A 258 -19.77 -6.32 -0.92
CA LEU A 258 -19.30 -7.69 -1.00
C LEU A 258 -18.66 -8.22 0.32
N PHE A 259 -18.41 -7.35 1.28
CA PHE A 259 -17.89 -7.72 2.61
C PHE A 259 -18.99 -8.24 3.52
N THR A 260 -19.71 -9.25 3.07
CA THR A 260 -20.96 -9.72 3.71
C THR A 260 -20.76 -10.45 5.04
N ALA A 261 -19.58 -10.95 5.36
CA ALA A 261 -19.25 -11.54 6.66
C ALA A 261 -18.57 -10.54 7.62
N SER A 262 -18.29 -9.33 7.17
CA SER A 262 -17.79 -8.25 8.04
C SER A 262 -18.88 -7.79 9.02
N PRO A 263 -18.57 -7.60 10.31
CA PRO A 263 -19.54 -7.07 11.26
C PRO A 263 -19.93 -5.62 10.97
N GLU A 264 -19.08 -4.89 10.27
CA GLU A 264 -19.32 -3.52 9.84
C GLU A 264 -18.45 -3.20 8.62
N ALA A 265 -19.08 -2.96 7.48
CA ALA A 265 -18.41 -2.52 6.25
C ALA A 265 -18.96 -1.15 5.84
N THR A 266 -18.15 -0.12 5.97
CA THR A 266 -18.52 1.27 5.67
C THR A 266 -17.64 1.86 4.59
N LEU A 267 -18.21 2.77 3.81
CA LEU A 267 -17.51 3.57 2.81
C LEU A 267 -17.67 5.05 3.14
N THR A 268 -16.55 5.74 3.29
CA THR A 268 -16.52 7.19 3.46
C THR A 268 -15.95 7.84 2.21
N MET A 269 -16.73 8.70 1.58
CA MET A 269 -16.25 9.56 0.49
C MET A 269 -15.57 10.79 1.09
N VAL A 270 -14.34 11.05 0.66
CA VAL A 270 -13.58 12.24 1.06
C VAL A 270 -13.63 13.23 -0.10
N GLU A 271 -14.39 14.30 0.09
CA GLU A 271 -14.60 15.31 -0.95
C GLU A 271 -13.31 16.02 -1.32
N GLY A 272 -12.99 16.06 -2.62
CA GLY A 272 -11.73 16.61 -3.13
C GLY A 272 -10.49 15.77 -2.79
N GLY A 273 -10.64 14.67 -2.06
CA GLY A 273 -9.53 13.78 -1.69
C GLY A 273 -8.90 13.12 -2.91
N GLY A 274 -7.57 13.05 -2.95
CA GLY A 274 -6.81 12.41 -4.01
C GLY A 274 -6.60 10.91 -3.80
N HIS A 275 -5.79 10.30 -4.69
CA HIS A 275 -5.48 8.86 -4.61
C HIS A 275 -4.70 8.48 -3.34
N TYR A 276 -3.73 9.29 -2.92
CA TYR A 276 -2.99 9.08 -1.67
C TYR A 276 -3.67 9.81 -0.51
N LEU A 277 -4.86 9.34 -0.11
CA LEU A 277 -5.67 9.97 0.94
C LEU A 277 -4.91 10.17 2.25
N ASN A 278 -4.07 9.23 2.64
CA ASN A 278 -3.24 9.35 3.84
C ASN A 278 -2.28 10.57 3.80
N ALA A 279 -1.92 11.05 2.60
CA ALA A 279 -1.08 12.23 2.42
C ALA A 279 -1.90 13.49 2.09
N THR A 280 -3.01 13.36 1.31
CA THR A 280 -3.81 14.51 0.86
C THR A 280 -4.95 14.87 1.82
N SER A 281 -5.43 13.91 2.60
CA SER A 281 -6.53 14.05 3.55
C SER A 281 -6.20 13.32 4.87
N PRO A 282 -5.06 13.66 5.52
CA PRO A 282 -4.57 12.89 6.66
C PRO A 282 -5.49 12.94 7.88
N LYS A 283 -6.29 13.99 8.05
CA LYS A 283 -7.22 14.12 9.18
C LYS A 283 -8.37 13.14 9.10
N GLU A 284 -8.99 13.01 7.94
CA GLU A 284 -10.09 12.08 7.68
C GLU A 284 -9.64 10.62 7.87
N VAL A 285 -8.41 10.31 7.43
CA VAL A 285 -7.81 9.00 7.64
C VAL A 285 -7.52 8.74 9.12
N GLU A 286 -7.00 9.73 9.84
CA GLU A 286 -6.75 9.64 11.28
C GLU A 286 -8.03 9.40 12.06
N GLU A 287 -9.08 10.17 11.79
CA GLU A 287 -10.39 10.07 12.46
C GLU A 287 -11.02 8.68 12.23
N ALA A 288 -11.00 8.18 11.00
CA ALA A 288 -11.52 6.85 10.67
C ALA A 288 -10.74 5.75 11.39
N LEU A 289 -9.41 5.86 11.40
CA LEU A 289 -8.54 4.90 12.07
C LEU A 289 -8.76 4.87 13.58
N LEU A 290 -8.79 6.04 14.23
CA LEU A 290 -9.03 6.13 15.69
C LEU A 290 -10.42 5.65 16.06
N THR A 291 -11.43 5.92 15.23
CA THR A 291 -12.80 5.43 15.44
C THR A 291 -12.84 3.90 15.41
N MET A 292 -12.19 3.28 14.41
CA MET A 292 -12.09 1.82 14.32
C MET A 292 -11.34 1.22 15.50
N VAL A 293 -10.17 1.76 15.82
CA VAL A 293 -9.34 1.28 16.95
C VAL A 293 -10.11 1.39 18.27
N LYS A 294 -10.75 2.52 18.54
CA LYS A 294 -11.53 2.71 19.78
C LYS A 294 -12.68 1.71 19.93
N LYS A 295 -13.25 1.25 18.81
CA LYS A 295 -14.42 0.35 18.81
C LYS A 295 -14.03 -1.13 18.89
N TYR A 296 -12.87 -1.50 18.35
CA TYR A 296 -12.53 -2.91 18.10
C TYR A 296 -11.18 -3.38 18.68
N ALA A 297 -10.41 -2.50 19.36
CA ALA A 297 -9.17 -2.89 20.04
C ALA A 297 -9.42 -3.68 21.34
#